data_ecd30a56c8e173c7cd60e510647a1a7d
#
_entry.id   ecd30a56c8e173c7cd60e510647a1a7d
#
_cell.length_a   1.000
_cell.length_b   1.000
_cell.length_c   1.000
_cell.angle_alpha   90.00
_cell.angle_beta   90.00
_cell.angle_gamma   90.00
#
_symmetry.space_group_name_H-M   'P 1'
#
loop_
_entity.id
_entity.type
_entity.pdbx_description
1 polymer ?
#
loop_
_entity_poly.entity_id
_entity_poly.type
_entity_poly.pdbx_seq_one_letter_code
_entity_poly.pdbx_strand_id
1 'polypeptide(L)'
;MINEINKEERFMKFRSIMGAAVAVTAFFVVGATQASTLDDVKAAGNLKCGINTGLPGFAFTDDKGNWKGFDVAFCRALAAAVLGNPDKVKYVNLTGKTRFPALASGEIDVLSRNTTWTFSRDVDLGFTFLGVSYYDGQGFIGRKSLGIKSAKELNGASVCIQTGTTTELNLADFFRSNNMKYEPVPIETNSEARAGYLAERCDVYTTDASGLAATKSTFEDADKHMVFPEIISKEPLGPLVRQGDDQWADIARWTLNSLIVAEELGVTKANVQTMAKGTKNPEINRMLGKEGSMGKMLGLDAEWAVRAIAAGGNYSEIFAKYLGTNTPLGLSRGLNALYKDGGILYAPPIR
;
A
#
# COMPACT_ATOMS: atom_id res chain seq x y z
N MET A 1 -75.87 26.24 24.89
CA MET A 1 -76.42 26.21 26.27
C MET A 1 -75.19 26.19 27.15
N ILE A 2 -74.76 27.37 27.65
CA ILE A 2 -75.11 27.79 28.99
C ILE A 2 -74.31 26.95 29.99
N ASN A 3 -73.46 27.37 30.90
CA ASN A 3 -73.05 28.62 31.54
C ASN A 3 -71.70 28.29 32.22
N GLU A 4 -70.74 29.20 32.28
CA GLU A 4 -70.50 30.22 33.31
C GLU A 4 -70.54 29.67 34.76
N ILE A 5 -69.65 29.95 35.66
CA ILE A 5 -69.17 31.24 36.25
C ILE A 5 -68.23 30.91 37.42
N ASN A 6 -67.13 31.65 37.55
CA ASN A 6 -66.62 32.39 38.67
C ASN A 6 -66.04 31.69 39.93
N LYS A 7 -64.97 32.22 40.29
CA LYS A 7 -64.49 33.31 41.18
C LYS A 7 -63.70 32.75 42.39
N GLU A 8 -62.68 33.23 42.53
CA GLU A 8 -61.98 34.24 43.39
C GLU A 8 -61.23 33.66 44.60
N GLU A 9 -60.00 34.08 44.56
CA GLU A 9 -59.19 34.66 45.66
C GLU A 9 -59.13 33.98 47.05
N ARG A 10 -57.87 33.70 47.46
CA ARG A 10 -57.28 34.44 48.62
C ARG A 10 -55.81 34.07 48.86
N PHE A 11 -55.03 35.12 48.89
CA PHE A 11 -53.73 35.34 49.53
C PHE A 11 -53.38 34.37 50.66
N MET A 12 -52.14 33.85 50.67
CA MET A 12 -51.27 34.14 51.83
C MET A 12 -49.77 33.85 51.47
N LYS A 13 -48.95 34.84 51.75
CA LYS A 13 -47.47 34.82 51.64
C LYS A 13 -46.89 33.80 52.59
N PHE A 14 -45.99 32.97 52.15
CA PHE A 14 -44.89 32.51 52.94
C PHE A 14 -43.58 32.56 52.14
N ARG A 15 -42.71 33.43 52.63
CA ARG A 15 -41.33 33.53 52.21
C ARG A 15 -40.60 32.27 52.74
N SER A 16 -40.01 31.47 51.88
CA SER A 16 -38.91 30.62 52.25
C SER A 16 -37.83 30.69 51.13
N ILE A 17 -36.77 31.32 51.52
CA ILE A 17 -35.53 31.41 50.82
C ILE A 17 -34.92 29.99 50.87
N MET A 18 -34.87 29.30 49.73
CA MET A 18 -34.01 28.13 49.56
C MET A 18 -33.11 28.39 48.36
N GLY A 19 -31.86 28.69 48.67
CA GLY A 19 -30.80 28.86 47.68
C GLY A 19 -30.56 27.56 46.97
N ALA A 20 -30.91 27.52 45.68
CA ALA A 20 -30.49 26.45 44.77
C ALA A 20 -29.01 26.71 44.36
N ALA A 21 -28.11 25.99 44.99
CA ALA A 21 -26.75 25.89 44.54
C ALA A 21 -26.77 25.13 43.23
N VAL A 22 -26.67 25.83 42.10
CA VAL A 22 -26.42 25.22 40.79
C VAL A 22 -24.97 24.75 40.78
N ALA A 23 -24.75 23.46 41.05
CA ALA A 23 -23.47 22.81 40.80
C ALA A 23 -23.29 22.70 39.29
N VAL A 24 -22.54 23.62 38.69
CA VAL A 24 -22.04 23.50 37.31
C VAL A 24 -21.01 22.41 37.33
N THR A 25 -21.42 21.18 37.02
CA THR A 25 -20.51 20.08 36.73
C THR A 25 -19.90 20.36 35.34
N ALA A 26 -18.71 20.97 35.31
CA ALA A 26 -17.92 21.06 34.11
C ALA A 26 -17.50 19.63 33.73
N PHE A 27 -18.20 19.04 32.79
CA PHE A 27 -17.71 17.85 32.08
C PHE A 27 -16.46 18.29 31.31
N PHE A 28 -15.29 18.09 31.87
CA PHE A 28 -14.08 18.00 31.10
C PHE A 28 -14.24 16.77 30.21
N VAL A 29 -14.65 16.97 28.95
CA VAL A 29 -14.43 16.01 27.91
C VAL A 29 -12.91 15.97 27.73
N VAL A 30 -12.26 15.10 28.49
CA VAL A 30 -10.91 14.66 28.17
C VAL A 30 -11.07 13.94 26.86
N GLY A 31 -10.86 14.65 25.76
CA GLY A 31 -10.72 14.02 24.45
C GLY A 31 -9.62 12.99 24.63
N ALA A 32 -9.98 11.71 24.58
CA ALA A 32 -9.00 10.66 24.51
C ALA A 32 -8.15 10.97 23.25
N THR A 33 -6.96 11.51 23.47
CA THR A 33 -5.96 11.61 22.41
C THR A 33 -5.70 10.16 22.00
N GLN A 34 -6.26 9.77 20.87
CA GLN A 34 -5.97 8.46 20.30
C GLN A 34 -4.45 8.44 20.09
N ALA A 35 -3.77 7.47 20.71
CA ALA A 35 -2.33 7.33 20.56
C ALA A 35 -2.00 7.29 19.05
N SER A 36 -1.02 8.08 18.63
CA SER A 36 -0.65 8.10 17.22
C SER A 36 -0.04 6.76 16.84
N THR A 37 -0.21 6.31 15.59
CA THR A 37 0.44 5.08 15.11
C THR A 37 1.95 5.13 15.30
N LEU A 38 2.55 6.34 15.21
CA LEU A 38 3.97 6.55 15.48
C LEU A 38 4.35 6.15 16.92
N ASP A 39 3.55 6.57 17.90
CA ASP A 39 3.81 6.26 19.32
C ASP A 39 3.63 4.77 19.59
N ASP A 40 2.59 4.15 19.02
CA ASP A 40 2.34 2.72 19.12
C ASP A 40 3.50 1.89 18.54
N VAL A 41 3.99 2.25 17.35
CA VAL A 41 5.11 1.59 16.68
C VAL A 41 6.40 1.75 17.51
N LYS A 42 6.67 2.96 18.04
CA LYS A 42 7.82 3.21 18.91
C LYS A 42 7.74 2.42 20.21
N ALA A 43 6.57 2.40 20.86
CA ALA A 43 6.34 1.67 22.10
C ALA A 43 6.45 0.13 21.89
N ALA A 44 5.92 -0.38 20.79
CA ALA A 44 6.01 -1.80 20.44
C ALA A 44 7.43 -2.21 20.01
N GLY A 45 8.26 -1.25 19.58
CA GLY A 45 9.61 -1.50 19.07
C GLY A 45 9.65 -2.30 17.76
N ASN A 46 8.53 -2.38 17.05
CA ASN A 46 8.43 -3.02 15.74
C ASN A 46 7.27 -2.41 14.92
N LEU A 47 7.44 -2.43 13.60
CA LEU A 47 6.43 -2.06 12.60
C LEU A 47 5.64 -3.29 12.17
N LYS A 48 4.33 -3.29 12.29
CA LYS A 48 3.45 -4.33 11.74
C LYS A 48 3.12 -3.99 10.29
N CYS A 49 3.69 -4.75 9.36
CA CYS A 49 3.52 -4.53 7.93
C CYS A 49 2.74 -5.66 7.27
N GLY A 50 1.60 -5.33 6.65
CA GLY A 50 0.82 -6.25 5.84
C GLY A 50 1.46 -6.44 4.47
N ILE A 51 1.72 -7.71 4.11
CA ILE A 51 2.36 -8.09 2.85
C ILE A 51 1.57 -9.20 2.13
N ASN A 52 1.94 -9.46 0.87
CA ASN A 52 1.37 -10.58 0.10
C ASN A 52 1.76 -11.94 0.73
N THR A 53 0.90 -12.93 0.57
CA THR A 53 1.11 -14.31 1.06
C THR A 53 2.25 -15.07 0.36
N GLY A 54 2.72 -14.56 -0.78
CA GLY A 54 3.81 -15.11 -1.58
C GLY A 54 3.66 -14.71 -3.05
N LEU A 55 4.41 -13.68 -3.45
CA LEU A 55 4.50 -13.19 -4.83
C LEU A 55 5.97 -12.91 -5.15
N PRO A 56 6.65 -13.74 -5.97
CA PRO A 56 8.05 -13.54 -6.32
C PRO A 56 8.34 -12.11 -6.77
N GLY A 57 9.45 -11.56 -6.32
CA GLY A 57 9.84 -10.18 -6.60
C GLY A 57 9.17 -9.13 -5.70
N PHE A 58 7.91 -9.29 -5.27
CA PHE A 58 7.19 -8.32 -4.43
C PHE A 58 7.25 -8.68 -2.95
N ALA A 59 6.78 -9.86 -2.56
CA ALA A 59 6.89 -10.39 -1.21
C ALA A 59 7.05 -11.92 -1.27
N PHE A 60 8.19 -12.42 -0.87
CA PHE A 60 8.53 -13.84 -0.88
C PHE A 60 9.59 -14.14 0.19
N THR A 61 9.72 -15.39 0.56
CA THR A 61 10.76 -15.83 1.51
C THR A 61 11.99 -16.37 0.77
N ASP A 62 13.18 -16.07 1.32
CA ASP A 62 14.41 -16.75 0.91
C ASP A 62 14.49 -18.17 1.54
N ASP A 63 15.54 -18.93 1.21
CA ASP A 63 15.77 -20.30 1.69
C ASP A 63 15.90 -20.40 3.23
N LYS A 64 16.12 -19.28 3.90
CA LYS A 64 16.21 -19.16 5.35
C LYS A 64 14.91 -18.70 5.99
N GLY A 65 13.84 -18.54 5.20
CA GLY A 65 12.54 -18.07 5.65
C GLY A 65 12.44 -16.56 5.87
N ASN A 66 13.46 -15.77 5.47
CA ASN A 66 13.40 -14.31 5.61
C ASN A 66 12.60 -13.68 4.48
N TRP A 67 11.71 -12.77 4.82
CA TRP A 67 10.94 -12.01 3.85
C TRP A 67 11.83 -11.06 3.03
N LYS A 68 11.63 -11.07 1.73
CA LYS A 68 12.31 -10.26 0.70
C LYS A 68 11.29 -9.75 -0.31
N GLY A 69 11.68 -8.75 -1.09
CA GLY A 69 10.90 -8.26 -2.23
C GLY A 69 10.73 -6.75 -2.21
N PHE A 70 10.13 -6.25 -3.27
CA PHE A 70 9.93 -4.82 -3.51
C PHE A 70 9.02 -4.19 -2.44
N ASP A 71 7.88 -4.81 -2.14
CA ASP A 71 6.96 -4.34 -1.09
C ASP A 71 7.59 -4.47 0.31
N VAL A 72 8.32 -5.55 0.55
CA VAL A 72 9.05 -5.80 1.80
C VAL A 72 10.16 -4.75 2.02
N ALA A 73 10.82 -4.31 0.94
CA ALA A 73 11.88 -3.29 1.03
C ALA A 73 11.33 -1.95 1.53
N PHE A 74 10.11 -1.57 1.13
CA PHE A 74 9.44 -0.39 1.68
C PHE A 74 9.16 -0.52 3.19
N CYS A 75 8.64 -1.66 3.66
CA CYS A 75 8.42 -1.89 5.10
C CYS A 75 9.73 -1.75 5.89
N ARG A 76 10.83 -2.29 5.35
CA ARG A 76 12.17 -2.20 5.95
C ARG A 76 12.69 -0.75 5.98
N ALA A 77 12.47 0.01 4.91
CA ALA A 77 12.85 1.42 4.85
C ALA A 77 12.06 2.25 5.88
N LEU A 78 10.76 2.01 6.01
CA LEU A 78 9.92 2.69 7.00
C LEU A 78 10.32 2.33 8.43
N ALA A 79 10.57 1.06 8.73
CA ALA A 79 11.07 0.64 10.04
C ALA A 79 12.44 1.26 10.36
N ALA A 80 13.34 1.35 9.38
CA ALA A 80 14.62 2.01 9.54
C ALA A 80 14.47 3.51 9.82
N ALA A 81 13.56 4.19 9.10
CA ALA A 81 13.29 5.61 9.32
C ALA A 81 12.79 5.88 10.74
N VAL A 82 11.83 5.08 11.24
CA VAL A 82 11.10 5.30 12.49
C VAL A 82 11.84 4.71 13.71
N LEU A 83 12.38 3.49 13.58
CA LEU A 83 12.95 2.71 14.69
C LEU A 83 14.47 2.59 14.63
N GLY A 84 15.11 3.18 13.61
CA GLY A 84 16.55 3.07 13.43
C GLY A 84 17.07 1.69 12.98
N ASN A 85 16.15 0.72 12.75
CA ASN A 85 16.54 -0.65 12.41
C ASN A 85 15.56 -1.26 11.38
N PRO A 86 16.06 -1.62 10.16
CA PRO A 86 15.21 -2.19 9.09
C PRO A 86 14.67 -3.60 9.42
N ASP A 87 15.21 -4.28 10.42
CA ASP A 87 14.78 -5.62 10.79
C ASP A 87 13.68 -5.62 11.88
N LYS A 88 13.30 -4.45 12.37
CA LYS A 88 12.20 -4.26 13.33
C LYS A 88 10.84 -4.24 12.62
N VAL A 89 10.55 -5.26 11.81
CA VAL A 89 9.29 -5.44 11.11
C VAL A 89 8.67 -6.77 11.49
N LYS A 90 7.41 -6.74 11.88
CA LYS A 90 6.53 -7.90 12.00
C LYS A 90 5.69 -7.98 10.73
N TYR A 91 5.93 -8.99 9.91
CA TYR A 91 5.17 -9.20 8.68
C TYR A 91 3.88 -9.95 8.96
N VAL A 92 2.77 -9.49 8.35
CA VAL A 92 1.46 -10.13 8.41
C VAL A 92 1.04 -10.49 6.99
N ASN A 93 0.86 -11.78 6.73
CA ASN A 93 0.52 -12.30 5.42
C ASN A 93 -0.98 -12.14 5.15
N LEU A 94 -1.35 -11.42 4.09
CA LEU A 94 -2.72 -11.03 3.81
C LEU A 94 -3.14 -11.40 2.39
N THR A 95 -4.35 -11.89 2.24
CA THR A 95 -5.00 -12.15 0.95
C THR A 95 -5.67 -10.89 0.40
N GLY A 96 -6.25 -10.96 -0.80
CA GLY A 96 -7.06 -9.88 -1.35
C GLY A 96 -8.24 -9.49 -0.45
N LYS A 97 -8.83 -10.47 0.26
CA LYS A 97 -9.97 -10.28 1.15
C LYS A 97 -9.60 -9.77 2.54
N THR A 98 -8.47 -10.23 3.09
CA THR A 98 -8.14 -9.96 4.50
C THR A 98 -7.36 -8.67 4.73
N ARG A 99 -6.70 -8.12 3.68
CA ARG A 99 -5.80 -6.95 3.81
C ARG A 99 -6.48 -5.69 4.34
N PHE A 100 -7.68 -5.37 3.87
CA PHE A 100 -8.39 -4.14 4.29
C PHE A 100 -8.97 -4.26 5.70
N PRO A 101 -9.63 -5.37 6.09
CA PRO A 101 -10.00 -5.60 7.49
C PRO A 101 -8.82 -5.53 8.46
N ALA A 102 -7.67 -6.12 8.11
CA ALA A 102 -6.47 -6.07 8.95
C ALA A 102 -5.93 -4.65 9.13
N LEU A 103 -5.96 -3.82 8.07
CA LEU A 103 -5.55 -2.42 8.17
C LEU A 103 -6.55 -1.61 8.99
N ALA A 104 -7.85 -1.77 8.75
CA ALA A 104 -8.91 -1.05 9.44
C ALA A 104 -8.92 -1.33 10.95
N SER A 105 -8.70 -2.58 11.35
CA SER A 105 -8.69 -3.00 12.77
C SER A 105 -7.42 -2.62 13.54
N GLY A 106 -6.34 -2.17 12.86
CA GLY A 106 -5.05 -1.90 13.49
C GLY A 106 -4.21 -3.17 13.74
N GLU A 107 -4.58 -4.31 13.14
CA GLU A 107 -3.73 -5.50 13.11
C GLU A 107 -2.39 -5.20 12.44
N ILE A 108 -2.40 -4.30 11.45
CA ILE A 108 -1.21 -3.77 10.79
C ILE A 108 -1.17 -2.24 10.85
N ASP A 109 0.02 -1.67 10.82
CA ASP A 109 0.28 -0.23 10.85
C ASP A 109 0.38 0.35 9.43
N VAL A 110 0.80 -0.46 8.47
CA VAL A 110 0.91 -0.13 7.05
C VAL A 110 0.64 -1.36 6.21
N LEU A 111 -0.02 -1.19 5.08
CA LEU A 111 -0.22 -2.22 4.07
C LEU A 111 0.70 -1.93 2.87
N SER A 112 1.68 -2.80 2.61
CA SER A 112 2.55 -2.77 1.43
C SER A 112 2.44 -4.12 0.71
N ARG A 113 1.42 -4.22 -0.17
CA ARG A 113 0.98 -5.47 -0.76
C ARG A 113 0.37 -5.25 -2.14
N ASN A 114 1.17 -4.85 -3.13
CA ASN A 114 0.69 -4.66 -4.51
C ASN A 114 -0.80 -4.24 -4.56
N THR A 115 -1.14 -3.15 -3.87
CA THR A 115 -2.52 -2.70 -3.70
C THR A 115 -2.82 -1.52 -4.60
N THR A 116 -3.76 -1.70 -5.51
CA THR A 116 -4.19 -0.66 -6.46
C THR A 116 -4.91 0.46 -5.75
N TRP A 117 -4.49 1.69 -5.99
CA TRP A 117 -5.20 2.89 -5.58
C TRP A 117 -6.46 3.07 -6.43
N THR A 118 -7.61 2.97 -5.81
CA THR A 118 -8.91 3.18 -6.46
C THR A 118 -9.75 4.16 -5.66
N PHE A 119 -10.72 4.79 -6.32
CA PHE A 119 -11.65 5.73 -5.69
C PHE A 119 -12.34 5.11 -4.45
N SER A 120 -12.89 3.88 -4.59
CA SER A 120 -13.59 3.23 -3.49
C SER A 120 -12.69 2.89 -2.30
N ARG A 121 -11.45 2.45 -2.55
CA ARG A 121 -10.49 2.13 -1.49
C ARG A 121 -10.03 3.36 -0.73
N ASP A 122 -9.90 4.48 -1.43
CA ASP A 122 -9.48 5.75 -0.86
C ASP A 122 -10.65 6.42 -0.09
N VAL A 123 -11.77 6.62 -0.76
CA VAL A 123 -12.89 7.44 -0.26
C VAL A 123 -13.85 6.63 0.61
N ASP A 124 -14.26 5.44 0.16
CA ASP A 124 -15.32 4.65 0.79
C ASP A 124 -14.78 3.75 1.92
N LEU A 125 -13.64 3.10 1.71
CA LEU A 125 -13.02 2.27 2.74
C LEU A 125 -12.19 3.05 3.76
N GLY A 126 -11.94 4.34 3.55
CA GLY A 126 -11.27 5.21 4.51
C GLY A 126 -9.79 4.91 4.68
N PHE A 127 -9.06 4.74 3.57
CA PHE A 127 -7.61 4.55 3.59
C PHE A 127 -6.87 5.67 2.89
N THR A 128 -5.69 6.01 3.38
CA THR A 128 -4.80 7.00 2.76
C THR A 128 -3.70 6.28 1.99
N PHE A 129 -3.71 6.41 0.66
CA PHE A 129 -2.61 5.97 -0.18
C PHE A 129 -1.43 6.94 -0.08
N LEU A 130 -0.23 6.39 -0.01
CA LEU A 130 1.00 7.16 0.25
C LEU A 130 1.69 7.66 -1.03
N GLY A 131 1.19 7.21 -2.16
CA GLY A 131 1.74 7.43 -3.49
C GLY A 131 1.75 6.13 -4.29
N VAL A 132 2.11 6.22 -5.57
CA VAL A 132 2.26 5.05 -6.43
C VAL A 132 3.69 4.56 -6.35
N SER A 133 3.88 3.33 -5.86
CA SER A 133 5.17 2.66 -5.84
C SER A 133 5.45 1.85 -7.10
N TYR A 134 4.40 1.41 -7.81
CA TYR A 134 4.53 0.67 -9.06
C TYR A 134 3.30 0.91 -9.96
N TYR A 135 3.55 1.38 -11.18
CA TYR A 135 2.53 1.53 -12.22
C TYR A 135 2.42 0.22 -13.00
N ASP A 136 1.26 -0.42 -12.91
CA ASP A 136 0.96 -1.71 -13.51
C ASP A 136 -0.34 -1.67 -14.32
N GLY A 137 -0.73 -2.80 -14.83
CA GLY A 137 -2.00 -3.05 -15.50
C GLY A 137 -2.32 -4.53 -15.48
N GLN A 138 -3.59 -4.89 -15.60
CA GLN A 138 -4.04 -6.27 -15.61
C GLN A 138 -3.86 -6.90 -16.99
N GLY A 139 -3.35 -8.13 -17.02
CA GLY A 139 -3.22 -8.94 -18.21
C GLY A 139 -3.71 -10.38 -18.02
N PHE A 140 -3.37 -11.23 -18.95
CA PHE A 140 -3.70 -12.67 -18.92
C PHE A 140 -2.46 -13.50 -19.30
N ILE A 141 -2.35 -14.68 -18.71
CA ILE A 141 -1.41 -15.72 -19.11
C ILE A 141 -2.19 -16.97 -19.52
N GLY A 142 -1.81 -17.56 -20.63
CA GLY A 142 -2.38 -18.79 -21.16
C GLY A 142 -1.33 -19.75 -21.71
N ARG A 143 -1.71 -21.03 -21.83
CA ARG A 143 -0.89 -22.04 -22.48
C ARG A 143 -0.87 -21.81 -23.99
N LYS A 144 0.29 -21.86 -24.63
CA LYS A 144 0.42 -21.74 -26.10
C LYS A 144 -0.34 -22.84 -26.85
N SER A 145 -0.53 -24.00 -26.22
CA SER A 145 -1.29 -25.13 -26.76
C SER A 145 -2.77 -24.82 -27.01
N LEU A 146 -3.33 -23.79 -26.35
CA LEU A 146 -4.70 -23.34 -26.60
C LEU A 146 -4.85 -22.66 -27.97
N GLY A 147 -3.76 -22.28 -28.63
CA GLY A 147 -3.78 -21.58 -29.93
C GLY A 147 -4.26 -20.13 -29.85
N ILE A 148 -4.67 -19.64 -28.67
CA ILE A 148 -5.17 -18.28 -28.41
C ILE A 148 -3.97 -17.32 -28.29
N LYS A 149 -4.03 -16.16 -28.93
CA LYS A 149 -2.97 -15.15 -28.94
C LYS A 149 -3.37 -13.80 -28.38
N SER A 150 -4.65 -13.61 -28.10
CA SER A 150 -5.24 -12.36 -27.68
C SER A 150 -6.29 -12.60 -26.59
N ALA A 151 -6.37 -11.73 -25.61
CA ALA A 151 -7.43 -11.75 -24.61
C ALA A 151 -8.84 -11.60 -25.22
N LYS A 152 -8.94 -11.04 -26.42
CA LYS A 152 -10.20 -10.91 -27.16
C LYS A 152 -10.72 -12.23 -27.74
N GLU A 153 -9.92 -13.27 -27.70
CA GLU A 153 -10.28 -14.62 -28.17
C GLU A 153 -10.75 -15.52 -27.02
N LEU A 154 -10.85 -15.01 -25.79
CA LEU A 154 -11.16 -15.76 -24.56
C LEU A 154 -12.66 -15.99 -24.33
N ASN A 155 -13.53 -15.86 -25.35
CA ASN A 155 -14.93 -16.11 -25.17
C ASN A 155 -15.24 -17.56 -24.75
N GLY A 156 -15.87 -17.74 -23.61
CA GLY A 156 -16.20 -19.06 -23.03
C GLY A 156 -15.07 -19.68 -22.20
N ALA A 157 -13.92 -19.01 -22.07
CA ALA A 157 -12.78 -19.55 -21.31
C ALA A 157 -13.05 -19.58 -19.80
N SER A 158 -12.49 -20.58 -19.12
CA SER A 158 -12.39 -20.61 -17.67
C SER A 158 -11.19 -19.78 -17.20
N VAL A 159 -11.42 -18.87 -16.23
CA VAL A 159 -10.44 -17.87 -15.80
C VAL A 159 -10.17 -17.98 -14.31
N CYS A 160 -8.94 -18.36 -13.94
CA CYS A 160 -8.48 -18.27 -12.56
C CYS A 160 -8.38 -16.79 -12.14
N ILE A 161 -9.04 -16.40 -11.04
CA ILE A 161 -9.13 -15.03 -10.56
C ILE A 161 -9.07 -14.96 -9.05
N GLN A 162 -8.25 -14.04 -8.50
CA GLN A 162 -8.21 -13.80 -7.06
C GLN A 162 -9.37 -12.93 -6.61
N THR A 163 -10.12 -13.45 -5.64
CA THR A 163 -11.26 -12.75 -5.04
C THR A 163 -10.83 -11.55 -4.17
N GLY A 164 -11.69 -10.52 -4.11
CA GLY A 164 -11.43 -9.30 -3.34
C GLY A 164 -10.37 -8.38 -3.97
N THR A 165 -10.20 -8.46 -5.28
CA THR A 165 -9.21 -7.68 -6.03
C THR A 165 -9.88 -6.78 -7.07
N THR A 166 -9.16 -5.76 -7.55
CA THR A 166 -9.55 -4.97 -8.72
C THR A 166 -9.64 -5.83 -9.96
N THR A 167 -8.76 -6.83 -10.05
CA THR A 167 -8.69 -7.72 -11.21
C THR A 167 -9.96 -8.55 -11.41
N GLU A 168 -10.68 -8.89 -10.33
CA GLU A 168 -11.99 -9.55 -10.40
C GLU A 168 -13.04 -8.64 -11.06
N LEU A 169 -13.07 -7.35 -10.67
CA LEU A 169 -14.01 -6.37 -11.24
C LEU A 169 -13.66 -6.04 -12.69
N ASN A 170 -12.39 -5.80 -12.99
CA ASN A 170 -11.92 -5.48 -14.34
C ASN A 170 -12.16 -6.65 -15.31
N LEU A 171 -12.01 -7.89 -14.84
CA LEU A 171 -12.31 -9.09 -15.62
C LEU A 171 -13.75 -9.08 -16.10
N ALA A 172 -14.71 -8.85 -15.16
CA ALA A 172 -16.12 -8.79 -15.50
C ALA A 172 -16.44 -7.67 -16.50
N ASP A 173 -15.83 -6.50 -16.30
CA ASP A 173 -16.02 -5.35 -17.21
C ASP A 173 -15.42 -5.61 -18.60
N PHE A 174 -14.24 -6.21 -18.67
CA PHE A 174 -13.60 -6.54 -19.95
C PHE A 174 -14.43 -7.52 -20.77
N PHE A 175 -14.91 -8.60 -20.17
CA PHE A 175 -15.74 -9.59 -20.89
C PHE A 175 -17.07 -9.00 -21.31
N ARG A 176 -17.74 -8.24 -20.43
CA ARG A 176 -19.00 -7.56 -20.74
C ARG A 176 -18.85 -6.57 -21.90
N SER A 177 -17.82 -5.73 -21.88
CA SER A 177 -17.59 -4.70 -22.91
C SER A 177 -17.22 -5.27 -24.27
N ASN A 178 -16.69 -6.49 -24.30
CA ASN A 178 -16.37 -7.21 -25.55
C ASN A 178 -17.46 -8.22 -25.98
N ASN A 179 -18.65 -8.23 -25.30
CA ASN A 179 -19.74 -9.18 -25.53
C ASN A 179 -19.29 -10.65 -25.40
N MET A 180 -18.36 -10.93 -24.52
CA MET A 180 -17.83 -12.27 -24.23
C MET A 180 -18.40 -12.82 -22.93
N LYS A 181 -18.36 -14.15 -22.81
CA LYS A 181 -18.66 -14.89 -21.57
C LYS A 181 -17.40 -15.57 -21.06
N TYR A 182 -17.34 -15.81 -19.75
CA TYR A 182 -16.26 -16.58 -19.11
C TYR A 182 -16.80 -17.36 -17.93
N GLU A 183 -16.04 -18.35 -17.47
CA GLU A 183 -16.32 -19.12 -16.26
C GLU A 183 -15.30 -18.71 -15.19
N PRO A 184 -15.71 -18.02 -14.11
CA PRO A 184 -14.78 -17.64 -13.05
C PRO A 184 -14.37 -18.85 -12.22
N VAL A 185 -13.06 -19.04 -12.01
CA VAL A 185 -12.49 -19.99 -11.06
C VAL A 185 -11.90 -19.18 -9.89
N PRO A 186 -12.69 -18.94 -8.82
CA PRO A 186 -12.28 -18.08 -7.72
C PRO A 186 -11.19 -18.74 -6.85
N ILE A 187 -10.19 -17.94 -6.50
CA ILE A 187 -8.98 -18.37 -5.77
C ILE A 187 -8.63 -17.30 -4.74
N GLU A 188 -7.94 -17.66 -3.66
CA GLU A 188 -7.55 -16.71 -2.62
C GLU A 188 -6.11 -16.21 -2.73
N THR A 189 -5.17 -17.08 -3.05
CA THR A 189 -3.72 -16.77 -3.02
C THR A 189 -3.07 -16.89 -4.41
N ASN A 190 -1.95 -16.21 -4.61
CA ASN A 190 -1.17 -16.36 -5.86
C ASN A 190 -0.65 -17.80 -6.05
N SER A 191 -0.30 -18.48 -4.96
CA SER A 191 0.16 -19.88 -5.02
C SER A 191 -0.93 -20.84 -5.48
N GLU A 192 -2.16 -20.66 -4.98
CA GLU A 192 -3.32 -21.45 -5.42
C GLU A 192 -3.69 -21.13 -6.88
N ALA A 193 -3.62 -19.85 -7.29
CA ALA A 193 -3.85 -19.45 -8.68
C ALA A 193 -2.87 -20.15 -9.62
N ARG A 194 -1.59 -20.13 -9.27
CA ARG A 194 -0.55 -20.83 -10.01
C ARG A 194 -0.82 -22.34 -10.10
N ALA A 195 -1.09 -22.95 -8.95
CA ALA A 195 -1.36 -24.40 -8.88
C ALA A 195 -2.61 -24.78 -9.68
N GLY A 196 -3.69 -24.01 -9.57
CA GLY A 196 -4.93 -24.22 -10.32
C GLY A 196 -4.74 -24.08 -11.83
N TYR A 197 -4.00 -23.06 -12.25
CA TYR A 197 -3.68 -22.84 -13.66
C TYR A 197 -2.78 -23.96 -14.24
N LEU A 198 -1.73 -24.37 -13.51
CA LEU A 198 -0.86 -25.48 -13.94
C LEU A 198 -1.57 -26.83 -13.95
N ALA A 199 -2.52 -27.05 -13.05
CA ALA A 199 -3.36 -28.25 -13.02
C ALA A 199 -4.56 -28.19 -13.99
N GLU A 200 -4.58 -27.21 -14.92
CA GLU A 200 -5.61 -27.04 -15.95
C GLU A 200 -7.04 -26.87 -15.39
N ARG A 201 -7.17 -26.39 -14.15
CA ARG A 201 -8.48 -26.03 -13.58
C ARG A 201 -9.09 -24.79 -14.26
N CYS A 202 -8.26 -23.99 -14.90
CA CYS A 202 -8.65 -22.85 -15.70
C CYS A 202 -7.79 -22.78 -16.96
N ASP A 203 -8.35 -22.25 -18.03
CA ASP A 203 -7.66 -22.08 -19.31
C ASP A 203 -6.61 -20.97 -19.23
N VAL A 204 -6.96 -19.89 -18.52
CA VAL A 204 -6.08 -18.73 -18.33
C VAL A 204 -6.10 -18.25 -16.87
N TYR A 205 -5.02 -17.58 -16.48
CA TYR A 205 -4.95 -16.85 -15.22
C TYR A 205 -4.83 -15.35 -15.49
N THR A 206 -5.53 -14.52 -14.72
CA THR A 206 -5.49 -13.07 -14.83
C THR A 206 -5.11 -12.42 -13.50
N THR A 207 -4.20 -11.48 -13.56
CA THR A 207 -3.76 -10.59 -12.48
C THR A 207 -2.94 -9.44 -13.08
N ASP A 208 -2.32 -8.61 -12.25
CA ASP A 208 -1.36 -7.58 -12.67
C ASP A 208 -0.28 -8.18 -13.57
N ALA A 209 0.15 -7.47 -14.61
CA ALA A 209 1.15 -7.96 -15.57
C ALA A 209 2.48 -8.30 -14.89
N SER A 210 2.89 -7.52 -13.89
CA SER A 210 4.06 -7.85 -13.06
C SER A 210 3.85 -9.16 -12.27
N GLY A 211 2.63 -9.40 -11.77
CA GLY A 211 2.23 -10.63 -11.11
C GLY A 211 2.21 -11.84 -12.04
N LEU A 212 1.84 -11.65 -13.30
CA LEU A 212 1.95 -12.69 -14.34
C LEU A 212 3.40 -13.03 -14.66
N ALA A 213 4.27 -12.02 -14.77
CA ALA A 213 5.71 -12.23 -14.94
C ALA A 213 6.30 -12.98 -13.74
N ALA A 214 5.93 -12.58 -12.52
CA ALA A 214 6.33 -13.25 -11.28
C ALA A 214 5.88 -14.72 -11.26
N THR A 215 4.64 -14.99 -11.64
CA THR A 215 4.09 -16.35 -11.71
C THR A 215 4.81 -17.17 -12.76
N LYS A 216 4.96 -16.64 -13.99
CA LYS A 216 5.64 -17.31 -15.08
C LYS A 216 7.10 -17.65 -14.76
N SER A 217 7.80 -16.80 -14.02
CA SER A 217 9.20 -17.03 -13.62
C SER A 217 9.40 -18.27 -12.74
N THR A 218 8.31 -18.83 -12.20
CA THR A 218 8.32 -20.04 -11.36
C THR A 218 7.93 -21.32 -12.11
N PHE A 219 7.65 -21.24 -13.41
CA PHE A 219 7.27 -22.40 -14.21
C PHE A 219 8.51 -23.13 -14.72
N GLU A 220 8.50 -24.45 -14.64
CA GLU A 220 9.56 -25.30 -15.23
C GLU A 220 9.54 -25.22 -16.77
N ASP A 221 8.35 -25.02 -17.33
CA ASP A 221 8.11 -24.96 -18.78
C ASP A 221 7.60 -23.57 -19.21
N ALA A 222 8.20 -22.51 -18.67
CA ALA A 222 7.80 -21.12 -18.90
C ALA A 222 7.67 -20.73 -20.38
N ASP A 223 8.42 -21.39 -21.27
CA ASP A 223 8.38 -21.20 -22.72
C ASP A 223 7.10 -21.72 -23.37
N LYS A 224 6.35 -22.62 -22.72
CA LYS A 224 5.04 -23.11 -23.18
C LYS A 224 3.89 -22.17 -22.84
N HIS A 225 4.15 -21.12 -22.06
CA HIS A 225 3.16 -20.16 -21.61
C HIS A 225 3.43 -18.77 -22.21
N MET A 226 2.38 -18.03 -22.49
CA MET A 226 2.49 -16.65 -22.95
C MET A 226 1.60 -15.72 -22.15
N VAL A 227 2.13 -14.54 -21.85
CA VAL A 227 1.33 -13.41 -21.40
C VAL A 227 0.78 -12.75 -22.66
N PHE A 228 -0.53 -12.53 -22.71
CA PHE A 228 -1.18 -11.88 -23.84
C PHE A 228 -0.79 -10.39 -23.89
N PRO A 229 -0.84 -9.77 -25.10
CA PRO A 229 -0.36 -8.40 -25.27
C PRO A 229 -1.28 -7.34 -24.66
N GLU A 230 -2.55 -7.67 -24.42
CA GLU A 230 -3.53 -6.71 -23.91
C GLU A 230 -3.34 -6.43 -22.44
N ILE A 231 -3.33 -5.15 -22.10
CA ILE A 231 -3.49 -4.63 -20.75
C ILE A 231 -4.88 -4.04 -20.65
N ILE A 232 -5.69 -4.59 -19.76
CA ILE A 232 -7.14 -4.29 -19.69
C ILE A 232 -7.52 -3.29 -18.61
N SER A 233 -6.56 -2.86 -17.77
CA SER A 233 -6.81 -1.88 -16.71
C SER A 233 -5.58 -1.02 -16.41
N LYS A 234 -5.78 0.00 -15.58
CA LYS A 234 -4.72 0.74 -14.91
C LYS A 234 -4.64 0.26 -13.45
N GLU A 235 -3.46 -0.16 -13.03
CA GLU A 235 -3.21 -0.63 -11.67
C GLU A 235 -2.08 0.21 -11.04
N PRO A 236 -2.38 1.43 -10.53
CA PRO A 236 -1.42 2.22 -9.77
C PRO A 236 -1.28 1.60 -8.37
N LEU A 237 -0.25 0.79 -8.17
CA LEU A 237 -0.01 0.09 -6.92
C LEU A 237 0.73 0.98 -5.93
N GLY A 238 0.33 0.95 -4.67
CA GLY A 238 1.02 1.71 -3.63
C GLY A 238 0.73 1.23 -2.23
N PRO A 239 1.61 1.57 -1.27
CA PRO A 239 1.37 1.35 0.13
C PRO A 239 0.30 2.32 0.66
N LEU A 240 -0.39 1.90 1.72
CA LEU A 240 -1.47 2.67 2.32
C LEU A 240 -1.54 2.45 3.83
N VAL A 241 -2.17 3.42 4.51
CA VAL A 241 -2.41 3.44 5.95
C VAL A 241 -3.87 3.76 6.26
N ARG A 242 -4.30 3.65 7.51
CA ARG A 242 -5.61 4.14 7.95
C ARG A 242 -5.70 5.65 7.77
N GLN A 243 -6.89 6.17 7.45
CA GLN A 243 -7.17 7.60 7.53
C GLN A 243 -7.20 8.09 9.00
N GLY A 244 -7.02 9.40 9.18
CA GLY A 244 -7.15 10.08 10.45
C GLY A 244 -5.86 10.15 11.28
N ASP A 245 -4.75 9.60 10.79
CA ASP A 245 -3.41 9.78 11.35
C ASP A 245 -2.50 10.40 10.29
N ASP A 246 -2.62 11.71 10.12
CA ASP A 246 -1.91 12.45 9.08
C ASP A 246 -0.40 12.41 9.29
N GLN A 247 0.05 12.44 10.56
CA GLN A 247 1.48 12.33 10.88
C GLN A 247 2.05 11.00 10.41
N TRP A 248 1.35 9.89 10.67
CA TRP A 248 1.79 8.58 10.23
C TRP A 248 1.77 8.45 8.71
N ALA A 249 0.73 8.98 8.07
CA ALA A 249 0.63 9.02 6.62
C ALA A 249 1.79 9.82 6.00
N ASP A 250 2.15 10.97 6.58
CA ASP A 250 3.26 11.79 6.11
C ASP A 250 4.62 11.09 6.30
N ILE A 251 4.87 10.47 7.43
CA ILE A 251 6.10 9.69 7.67
C ILE A 251 6.26 8.60 6.60
N ALA A 252 5.21 7.82 6.38
CA ALA A 252 5.26 6.71 5.44
C ALA A 252 5.33 7.19 3.98
N ARG A 253 4.61 8.27 3.63
CA ARG A 253 4.66 8.92 2.31
C ARG A 253 6.04 9.48 2.00
N TRP A 254 6.61 10.23 2.94
CA TRP A 254 7.93 10.83 2.74
C TRP A 254 9.04 9.79 2.78
N THR A 255 8.83 8.65 3.45
CA THR A 255 9.76 7.52 3.32
C THR A 255 9.76 6.99 1.88
N LEU A 256 8.59 6.78 1.25
CA LEU A 256 8.53 6.38 -0.16
C LEU A 256 9.17 7.43 -1.08
N ASN A 257 8.78 8.71 -0.91
CA ASN A 257 9.29 9.81 -1.73
C ASN A 257 10.81 9.97 -1.57
N SER A 258 11.35 9.77 -0.38
CA SER A 258 12.81 9.87 -0.16
C SER A 258 13.58 8.83 -0.97
N LEU A 259 13.04 7.63 -1.18
CA LEU A 259 13.68 6.61 -2.01
C LEU A 259 13.66 7.01 -3.49
N ILE A 260 12.60 7.67 -3.96
CA ILE A 260 12.46 8.14 -5.34
C ILE A 260 13.37 9.35 -5.58
N VAL A 261 13.35 10.34 -4.67
CA VAL A 261 14.24 11.51 -4.74
C VAL A 261 15.72 11.10 -4.64
N ALA A 262 16.04 10.09 -3.83
CA ALA A 262 17.38 9.56 -3.74
C ALA A 262 17.87 8.99 -5.07
N GLU A 263 17.03 8.30 -5.83
CA GLU A 263 17.34 7.88 -7.21
C GLU A 263 17.61 9.09 -8.11
N GLU A 264 16.73 10.10 -8.05
CA GLU A 264 16.83 11.29 -8.89
C GLU A 264 18.14 12.08 -8.65
N LEU A 265 18.58 12.13 -7.40
CA LEU A 265 19.76 12.84 -6.95
C LEU A 265 21.05 11.98 -6.94
N GLY A 266 20.96 10.70 -7.31
CA GLY A 266 22.10 9.79 -7.32
C GLY A 266 22.59 9.38 -5.92
N VAL A 267 21.72 9.49 -4.91
CA VAL A 267 21.99 8.97 -3.56
C VAL A 267 21.67 7.48 -3.54
N THR A 268 22.65 6.67 -3.18
CA THR A 268 22.56 5.20 -3.21
C THR A 268 22.84 4.63 -1.83
N LYS A 269 22.55 3.35 -1.66
CA LYS A 269 22.94 2.61 -0.45
C LYS A 269 24.45 2.72 -0.15
N ALA A 270 25.26 2.71 -1.20
CA ALA A 270 26.72 2.74 -1.04
C ALA A 270 27.25 4.11 -0.61
N ASN A 271 26.63 5.22 -1.05
CA ASN A 271 27.14 6.56 -0.84
C ASN A 271 26.38 7.39 0.21
N VAL A 272 25.19 6.97 0.64
CA VAL A 272 24.32 7.75 1.54
C VAL A 272 25.01 8.20 2.82
N GLN A 273 25.81 7.34 3.46
CA GLN A 273 26.54 7.66 4.67
C GLN A 273 27.62 8.73 4.46
N THR A 274 28.23 8.74 3.28
CA THR A 274 29.23 9.75 2.92
C THR A 274 28.55 11.08 2.60
N MET A 275 27.45 11.03 1.84
CA MET A 275 26.70 12.23 1.47
C MET A 275 26.01 12.89 2.67
N ALA A 276 25.62 12.13 3.69
CA ALA A 276 25.04 12.65 4.92
C ALA A 276 26.00 13.53 5.73
N LYS A 277 27.31 13.42 5.51
CA LYS A 277 28.30 14.33 6.12
C LYS A 277 28.29 15.74 5.53
N GLY A 278 27.63 15.91 4.38
CA GLY A 278 27.43 17.15 3.65
C GLY A 278 27.94 17.08 2.22
N THR A 279 27.19 17.70 1.33
CA THR A 279 27.52 17.82 -0.10
C THR A 279 27.38 19.28 -0.56
N LYS A 280 27.75 19.56 -1.82
CA LYS A 280 27.49 20.87 -2.45
C LYS A 280 26.02 21.04 -2.88
N ASN A 281 25.23 19.95 -2.91
CA ASN A 281 23.84 19.99 -3.29
C ASN A 281 22.96 20.22 -2.05
N PRO A 282 22.29 21.39 -1.93
CA PRO A 282 21.49 21.72 -0.75
C PRO A 282 20.23 20.84 -0.63
N GLU A 283 19.72 20.26 -1.71
CA GLU A 283 18.58 19.35 -1.65
C GLU A 283 18.95 18.03 -1.00
N ILE A 284 20.13 17.48 -1.35
CA ILE A 284 20.69 16.29 -0.67
C ILE A 284 20.93 16.60 0.80
N ASN A 285 21.51 17.75 1.12
CA ASN A 285 21.78 18.14 2.51
C ASN A 285 20.49 18.22 3.33
N ARG A 286 19.40 18.78 2.76
CA ARG A 286 18.09 18.80 3.43
C ARG A 286 17.49 17.39 3.60
N MET A 287 17.49 16.59 2.55
CA MET A 287 16.95 15.22 2.57
C MET A 287 17.69 14.37 3.62
N LEU A 288 19.02 14.49 3.70
CA LEU A 288 19.84 13.68 4.62
C LEU A 288 20.03 14.32 6.00
N GLY A 289 19.30 15.41 6.30
CA GLY A 289 19.25 16.01 7.64
C GLY A 289 20.46 16.87 8.01
N LYS A 290 21.35 17.22 7.06
CA LYS A 290 22.48 18.12 7.28
C LYS A 290 22.05 19.58 7.36
N GLU A 291 20.97 19.93 6.67
CA GLU A 291 20.35 21.26 6.65
C GLU A 291 18.85 21.16 6.88
N GLY A 292 18.27 22.17 7.54
CA GLY A 292 16.83 22.23 7.80
C GLY A 292 16.38 21.34 8.97
N SER A 293 15.08 21.12 9.07
CA SER A 293 14.43 20.41 10.18
C SER A 293 13.41 19.37 9.73
N MET A 294 13.60 18.73 8.56
CA MET A 294 12.62 17.81 7.95
C MET A 294 12.25 16.65 8.86
N GLY A 295 13.23 16.03 9.53
CA GLY A 295 12.96 14.97 10.49
C GLY A 295 12.09 15.44 11.64
N LYS A 296 12.39 16.61 12.23
CA LYS A 296 11.58 17.18 13.32
C LYS A 296 10.14 17.46 12.90
N MET A 297 9.89 17.92 11.65
CA MET A 297 8.55 18.15 11.13
C MET A 297 7.74 16.85 11.06
N LEU A 298 8.39 15.72 10.81
CA LEU A 298 7.78 14.39 10.82
C LEU A 298 7.70 13.76 12.23
N GLY A 299 8.26 14.39 13.28
CA GLY A 299 8.38 13.78 14.60
C GLY A 299 9.49 12.71 14.68
N LEU A 300 10.44 12.76 13.76
CA LEU A 300 11.62 11.88 13.66
C LEU A 300 12.91 12.68 13.90
N ASP A 301 14.01 11.97 14.03
CA ASP A 301 15.34 12.62 14.03
C ASP A 301 15.81 13.00 12.61
N ALA A 302 16.92 13.73 12.53
CA ALA A 302 17.41 14.26 11.27
C ALA A 302 17.83 13.19 10.26
N GLU A 303 18.27 12.01 10.74
CA GLU A 303 18.86 10.95 9.91
C GLU A 303 17.83 9.92 9.39
N TRP A 304 16.53 10.17 9.55
CA TRP A 304 15.48 9.24 9.15
C TRP A 304 15.61 8.76 7.70
N ALA A 305 15.87 9.67 6.75
CA ALA A 305 16.03 9.34 5.33
C ALA A 305 17.36 8.62 5.04
N VAL A 306 18.43 8.97 5.77
CA VAL A 306 19.70 8.24 5.69
C VAL A 306 19.49 6.77 6.00
N ARG A 307 18.78 6.47 7.09
CA ARG A 307 18.50 5.10 7.51
C ARG A 307 17.57 4.38 6.55
N ALA A 308 16.53 5.06 6.03
CA ALA A 308 15.62 4.49 5.04
C ALA A 308 16.39 4.04 3.78
N ILE A 309 17.24 4.90 3.23
CA ILE A 309 18.04 4.60 2.03
C ILE A 309 19.10 3.53 2.33
N ALA A 310 19.78 3.61 3.47
CA ALA A 310 20.77 2.62 3.87
C ALA A 310 20.18 1.20 4.04
N ALA A 311 18.90 1.09 4.38
CA ALA A 311 18.21 -0.20 4.58
C ALA A 311 18.15 -1.06 3.30
N GLY A 312 17.80 -0.47 2.18
CA GLY A 312 17.60 -1.21 0.93
C GLY A 312 18.20 -0.60 -0.32
N GLY A 313 18.63 0.66 -0.25
CA GLY A 313 19.00 1.50 -1.39
C GLY A 313 17.88 2.46 -1.79
N ASN A 314 18.10 3.21 -2.86
CA ASN A 314 17.08 4.05 -3.48
C ASN A 314 16.08 3.21 -4.28
N TYR A 315 15.06 3.86 -4.86
CA TYR A 315 14.02 3.16 -5.61
C TYR A 315 14.59 2.31 -6.76
N SER A 316 15.54 2.84 -7.54
CA SER A 316 16.18 2.13 -8.65
C SER A 316 16.93 0.87 -8.18
N GLU A 317 17.67 0.96 -7.06
CA GLU A 317 18.40 -0.18 -6.51
C GLU A 317 17.43 -1.27 -6.02
N ILE A 318 16.32 -0.88 -5.38
CA ILE A 318 15.27 -1.80 -4.94
C ILE A 318 14.58 -2.46 -6.13
N PHE A 319 14.21 -1.68 -7.15
CA PHE A 319 13.60 -2.18 -8.38
C PHE A 319 14.54 -3.17 -9.09
N ALA A 320 15.77 -2.78 -9.35
CA ALA A 320 16.77 -3.61 -10.03
C ALA A 320 17.01 -4.94 -9.32
N LYS A 321 17.03 -4.91 -7.99
CA LYS A 321 17.28 -6.09 -7.16
C LYS A 321 16.16 -7.11 -7.20
N TYR A 322 14.90 -6.67 -7.22
CA TYR A 322 13.76 -7.56 -7.02
C TYR A 322 12.90 -7.78 -8.27
N LEU A 323 12.84 -6.81 -9.16
CA LEU A 323 11.95 -6.83 -10.32
C LEU A 323 12.70 -6.72 -11.65
N GLY A 324 13.89 -6.11 -11.64
CA GLY A 324 14.62 -5.67 -12.81
C GLY A 324 15.01 -6.76 -13.81
N THR A 325 15.57 -6.35 -14.94
CA THR A 325 15.91 -7.20 -16.08
C THR A 325 16.91 -8.32 -15.77
N ASN A 326 17.69 -8.17 -14.70
CA ASN A 326 18.63 -9.18 -14.22
C ASN A 326 18.03 -10.14 -13.17
N THR A 327 16.73 -10.07 -12.93
CA THR A 327 15.99 -11.00 -12.07
C THR A 327 15.21 -12.01 -12.91
N PRO A 328 14.72 -13.11 -12.33
CA PRO A 328 13.84 -14.04 -13.04
C PRO A 328 12.58 -13.41 -13.61
N LEU A 329 12.12 -12.26 -13.08
CA LEU A 329 10.96 -11.53 -13.59
C LEU A 329 11.27 -10.77 -14.88
N GLY A 330 12.51 -10.29 -15.06
CA GLY A 330 12.97 -9.63 -16.27
C GLY A 330 12.26 -8.32 -16.60
N LEU A 331 11.71 -7.60 -15.61
CA LEU A 331 10.89 -6.43 -15.86
C LEU A 331 11.74 -5.20 -16.21
N SER A 332 11.37 -4.51 -17.27
CA SER A 332 11.88 -3.17 -17.57
C SER A 332 11.19 -2.12 -16.70
N ARG A 333 11.83 -0.96 -16.55
CA ARG A 333 11.26 0.16 -15.77
C ARG A 333 9.97 0.68 -16.40
N GLY A 334 9.94 0.91 -17.71
CA GLY A 334 8.78 1.44 -18.42
C GLY A 334 8.21 2.69 -17.73
N LEU A 335 6.90 2.69 -17.40
CA LEU A 335 6.25 3.77 -16.66
C LEU A 335 6.88 4.00 -15.27
N ASN A 336 7.55 3.00 -14.71
CA ASN A 336 8.22 3.07 -13.43
C ASN A 336 9.61 3.71 -13.47
N ALA A 337 10.08 4.20 -14.62
CA ALA A 337 11.24 5.06 -14.73
C ALA A 337 10.91 6.46 -14.20
N LEU A 338 11.94 7.21 -13.78
CA LEU A 338 11.77 8.61 -13.41
C LEU A 338 11.23 9.42 -14.61
N TYR A 339 10.51 10.51 -14.32
CA TYR A 339 9.95 11.40 -15.33
C TYR A 339 11.01 11.91 -16.32
N LYS A 340 12.23 12.17 -15.85
CA LYS A 340 13.35 12.61 -16.69
C LYS A 340 13.93 11.52 -17.58
N ASP A 341 13.61 10.25 -17.30
CA ASP A 341 14.09 9.07 -18.02
C ASP A 341 12.97 8.40 -18.83
N GLY A 342 11.90 9.15 -19.12
CA GLY A 342 10.79 8.72 -19.98
C GLY A 342 9.68 7.94 -19.27
N GLY A 343 9.72 7.80 -17.95
CA GLY A 343 8.64 7.25 -17.14
C GLY A 343 7.71 8.32 -16.58
N ILE A 344 6.91 7.93 -15.58
CA ILE A 344 6.00 8.84 -14.87
C ILE A 344 6.22 8.83 -13.36
N LEU A 345 7.31 8.20 -12.89
CA LEU A 345 7.64 8.23 -11.48
C LEU A 345 8.16 9.63 -11.11
N TYR A 346 7.41 10.29 -10.23
CA TYR A 346 7.65 11.69 -9.86
C TYR A 346 7.39 11.87 -8.37
N ALA A 347 8.39 12.30 -7.61
CA ALA A 347 8.25 12.63 -6.20
C ALA A 347 8.27 14.14 -5.98
N PRO A 348 7.48 14.67 -5.02
CA PRO A 348 7.56 16.08 -4.66
C PRO A 348 8.95 16.44 -4.10
N PRO A 349 9.43 17.70 -4.31
CA PRO A 349 10.73 18.12 -3.82
C PRO A 349 10.78 18.22 -2.30
N ILE A 350 11.90 17.83 -1.71
CA ILE A 350 12.15 17.93 -0.26
C ILE A 350 12.67 19.33 0.07
N ARG A 351 11.75 20.22 0.50
CA ARG A 351 12.04 21.63 0.80
C ARG A 351 11.37 22.10 2.09
#